data_2d9a8fc774c5850ceb940d9caa508d73
#
_entry.id   2d9a8fc774c5850ceb940d9caa508d73
#
_cell.length_a   1.000
_cell.length_b   1.000
_cell.length_c   1.000
_cell.angle_alpha   90.00
_cell.angle_beta   90.00
_cell.angle_gamma   90.00
#
_symmetry.space_group_name_H-M   'P 1'
#
loop_
_entity.id
_entity.type
_entity.pdbx_description
1 polymer ?
#
loop_
_entity_poly.entity_id
_entity_poly.type
_entity_poly.pdbx_seq_one_letter_code
_entity_poly.pdbx_strand_id
1 'polypeptide(L)'
;GLIILDYKKNEVYAGRIVDKNGDLSQYPVFIQGGNTVNPDSIKYNFDNQKALIWNSKSAENGMNILSSLTKKQNDSVYFLKDGKVTTGGNLEGGETEDADYYFRIRKGKLVPGGKIITGFTNLYIADVPTPIGLPFAYFPSQETKEEGGFIIPNINESNKRGYSFQNGGYYLPISEYIDMTILGDYYTNGSYGINISSQYKKLYKYSGNFNIRYENLIDGERGLPEYSKSTIYNIRWTHSKDSKSSPYSSLSASVNFGSSDYFRESVNQLNTPNFLNNNLSSSINYSKTIPGKAGI
;
A
#
# COMPACT_ATOMS: atom_id res chain seq x y z
N GLY A 1 31.54 -17.23 8.70
CA GLY A 1 31.79 -15.79 8.62
C GLY A 1 32.96 -15.34 9.47
N LEU A 2 33.44 -14.15 9.23
CA LEU A 2 34.49 -13.53 10.03
C LEU A 2 33.85 -12.73 11.18
N ILE A 3 34.33 -12.92 12.41
CA ILE A 3 33.94 -12.10 13.57
C ILE A 3 35.22 -11.54 14.20
N ILE A 4 35.29 -10.23 14.38
CA ILE A 4 36.40 -9.53 15.01
C ILE A 4 35.84 -8.74 16.20
N LEU A 5 36.42 -8.94 17.41
CA LEU A 5 36.09 -8.23 18.64
C LEU A 5 37.19 -7.23 18.96
N ASP A 6 36.83 -5.95 19.06
CA ASP A 6 37.72 -4.89 19.56
C ASP A 6 37.33 -4.55 21.01
N TYR A 7 38.03 -5.14 21.97
CA TYR A 7 37.77 -4.94 23.40
C TYR A 7 38.09 -3.53 23.87
N LYS A 8 38.93 -2.77 23.16
CA LYS A 8 39.27 -1.40 23.56
C LYS A 8 38.17 -0.41 23.19
N LYS A 9 37.43 -0.71 22.12
CA LYS A 9 36.35 0.12 21.61
C LYS A 9 34.96 -0.43 21.92
N ASN A 10 34.90 -1.59 22.60
CA ASN A 10 33.65 -2.33 22.81
C ASN A 10 32.85 -2.51 21.52
N GLU A 11 33.55 -2.89 20.44
CA GLU A 11 32.94 -3.05 19.12
C GLU A 11 33.12 -4.48 18.62
N VAL A 12 32.11 -4.96 17.87
CA VAL A 12 32.18 -6.18 17.09
C VAL A 12 32.00 -5.85 15.61
N TYR A 13 32.81 -6.48 14.79
CA TYR A 13 32.61 -6.53 13.35
C TYR A 13 32.33 -7.97 12.95
N ALA A 14 31.26 -8.18 12.17
CA ALA A 14 30.97 -9.46 11.53
C ALA A 14 30.82 -9.25 10.02
N GLY A 15 31.39 -10.15 9.23
CA GLY A 15 31.37 -10.05 7.77
C GLY A 15 31.43 -11.40 7.08
N ARG A 16 31.24 -11.38 5.78
CA ARG A 16 31.38 -12.54 4.90
C ARG A 16 32.85 -12.92 4.79
N ILE A 17 33.09 -14.16 4.43
CA ILE A 17 34.42 -14.66 4.08
C ILE A 17 34.46 -15.03 2.62
N VAL A 18 35.67 -14.95 2.04
CA VAL A 18 35.93 -15.48 0.72
C VAL A 18 36.20 -16.98 0.86
N ASP A 19 35.47 -17.78 0.12
CA ASP A 19 35.68 -19.25 0.09
C ASP A 19 36.87 -19.64 -0.76
N LYS A 20 37.12 -20.95 -0.88
CA LYS A 20 38.24 -21.48 -1.65
C LYS A 20 38.17 -21.20 -3.15
N ASN A 21 36.97 -20.88 -3.65
CA ASN A 21 36.72 -20.58 -5.07
C ASN A 21 36.81 -19.08 -5.36
N GLY A 22 36.99 -18.25 -4.34
CA GLY A 22 37.01 -16.79 -4.47
C GLY A 22 35.65 -16.14 -4.27
N ASP A 23 34.60 -16.91 -3.96
CA ASP A 23 33.26 -16.40 -3.78
C ASP A 23 32.99 -15.94 -2.33
N LEU A 24 32.22 -14.87 -2.17
CA LEU A 24 31.80 -14.41 -0.86
C LEU A 24 30.71 -15.33 -0.28
N SER A 25 30.99 -15.92 0.86
CA SER A 25 30.08 -16.88 1.52
C SER A 25 29.84 -16.53 2.98
N GLN A 26 28.91 -17.25 3.63
CA GLN A 26 28.58 -17.17 5.05
C GLN A 26 28.18 -15.76 5.49
N TYR A 27 26.94 -15.38 5.13
CA TYR A 27 26.35 -14.12 5.59
C TYR A 27 26.25 -14.08 7.12
N PRO A 28 26.65 -12.97 7.75
CA PRO A 28 26.28 -12.75 9.13
C PRO A 28 24.79 -12.59 9.26
N VAL A 29 24.23 -13.07 10.35
CA VAL A 29 22.81 -12.91 10.68
C VAL A 29 22.73 -12.06 11.95
N PHE A 30 21.99 -10.96 11.87
CA PHE A 30 21.73 -10.11 13.01
C PHE A 30 20.27 -10.22 13.43
N ILE A 31 20.03 -10.68 14.65
CA ILE A 31 18.66 -10.87 15.18
C ILE A 31 18.51 -9.97 16.41
N GLN A 32 17.49 -9.12 16.39
CA GLN A 32 17.15 -8.27 17.55
C GLN A 32 15.64 -7.98 17.55
N GLY A 33 15.00 -8.21 18.71
CA GLY A 33 13.57 -7.88 18.90
C GLY A 33 12.61 -8.60 17.93
N GLY A 34 12.98 -9.81 17.49
CA GLY A 34 12.19 -10.58 16.50
C GLY A 34 12.48 -10.22 15.04
N ASN A 35 13.25 -9.19 14.76
CA ASN A 35 13.65 -8.81 13.42
C ASN A 35 14.98 -9.49 13.03
N THR A 36 15.00 -10.08 11.85
CA THR A 36 16.19 -10.70 11.26
C THR A 36 16.71 -9.85 10.11
N VAL A 37 17.98 -9.53 10.14
CA VAL A 37 18.68 -8.80 9.08
C VAL A 37 19.84 -9.63 8.59
N ASN A 38 19.96 -9.79 7.29
CA ASN A 38 21.02 -10.51 6.62
C ASN A 38 21.94 -9.52 5.87
N PRO A 39 22.98 -8.98 6.50
CA PRO A 39 23.89 -8.04 5.87
C PRO A 39 25.09 -8.74 5.22
N ASP A 40 25.82 -8.03 4.37
CA ASP A 40 27.17 -8.45 4.00
C ASP A 40 28.16 -8.27 5.15
N SER A 41 28.01 -7.19 5.88
CA SER A 41 28.78 -6.95 7.10
C SER A 41 28.04 -6.03 8.08
N ILE A 42 28.40 -6.14 9.34
CA ILE A 42 27.88 -5.33 10.43
C ILE A 42 29.00 -4.92 11.37
N LYS A 43 28.96 -3.68 11.79
CA LYS A 43 29.76 -3.14 12.89
C LYS A 43 28.82 -2.67 13.99
N TYR A 44 28.93 -3.26 15.17
CA TYR A 44 28.07 -2.97 16.33
C TYR A 44 28.93 -2.51 17.50
N ASN A 45 28.50 -1.46 18.18
CA ASN A 45 29.13 -0.95 19.39
C ASN A 45 28.25 -1.26 20.60
N PHE A 46 28.82 -1.95 21.61
CA PHE A 46 28.10 -2.42 22.77
C PHE A 46 27.75 -1.31 23.76
N ASP A 47 28.57 -0.22 23.84
CA ASP A 47 28.35 0.86 24.80
C ASP A 47 27.12 1.70 24.44
N ASN A 48 26.98 2.05 23.17
CA ASN A 48 25.94 2.95 22.71
C ASN A 48 24.85 2.24 21.90
N GLN A 49 24.97 0.90 21.71
CA GLN A 49 24.05 0.03 21.00
C GLN A 49 23.77 0.45 19.54
N LYS A 50 24.68 1.20 18.94
CA LYS A 50 24.59 1.63 17.54
C LYS A 50 25.28 0.62 16.64
N ALA A 51 24.73 0.53 15.39
CA ALA A 51 25.33 -0.30 14.36
C ALA A 51 25.41 0.43 13.04
N LEU A 52 26.41 0.05 12.25
CA LEU A 52 26.48 0.28 10.81
C LEU A 52 26.39 -1.08 10.13
N ILE A 53 25.46 -1.19 9.18
CA ILE A 53 25.11 -2.44 8.53
C ILE A 53 25.18 -2.21 7.02
N TRP A 54 26.03 -2.95 6.32
CA TRP A 54 26.22 -2.82 4.88
C TRP A 54 25.46 -3.89 4.12
N ASN A 55 24.84 -3.46 3.04
CA ASN A 55 24.01 -4.29 2.17
C ASN A 55 23.01 -5.13 2.96
N SER A 56 22.24 -4.43 3.82
CA SER A 56 21.25 -5.07 4.65
C SER A 56 20.03 -5.51 3.86
N LYS A 57 19.53 -6.69 4.17
CA LYS A 57 18.32 -7.28 3.62
C LYS A 57 17.43 -7.66 4.79
N SER A 58 16.20 -7.21 4.76
CA SER A 58 15.20 -7.52 5.78
C SER A 58 13.81 -7.61 5.15
N ALA A 59 12.98 -8.47 5.71
CA ALA A 59 11.56 -8.54 5.40
C ALA A 59 10.78 -7.98 6.59
N GLU A 60 9.92 -7.03 6.31
CA GLU A 60 9.02 -6.41 7.30
C GLU A 60 7.60 -6.42 6.75
N ASN A 61 6.71 -7.20 7.36
CA ASN A 61 5.27 -7.24 7.05
C ASN A 61 4.94 -7.37 5.55
N GLY A 62 5.57 -8.32 4.88
CA GLY A 62 5.36 -8.57 3.45
C GLY A 62 6.08 -7.59 2.52
N MET A 63 6.86 -6.65 3.06
CA MET A 63 7.75 -5.80 2.28
C MET A 63 9.19 -6.26 2.42
N ASN A 64 9.88 -6.36 1.31
CA ASN A 64 11.31 -6.61 1.23
C ASN A 64 12.05 -5.28 1.19
N ILE A 65 12.95 -5.08 2.13
CA ILE A 65 13.72 -3.85 2.29
C ILE A 65 15.21 -4.17 2.12
N LEU A 66 15.81 -3.56 1.12
CA LEU A 66 17.25 -3.61 0.91
C LEU A 66 17.83 -2.22 1.13
N SER A 67 19.03 -2.16 1.68
CA SER A 67 19.73 -0.88 1.83
C SER A 67 21.23 -1.09 1.71
N SER A 68 21.89 -0.24 0.94
CA SER A 68 23.36 -0.28 0.81
C SER A 68 24.05 0.03 2.14
N LEU A 69 23.45 0.90 2.94
CA LEU A 69 23.92 1.23 4.29
C LEU A 69 22.76 1.51 5.22
N THR A 70 22.69 0.75 6.30
CA THR A 70 21.73 0.96 7.38
C THR A 70 22.47 1.36 8.65
N LYS A 71 22.06 2.50 9.25
CA LYS A 71 22.55 2.94 10.53
C LYS A 71 21.49 2.71 11.59
N LYS A 72 21.74 1.78 12.50
CA LYS A 72 20.94 1.62 13.72
C LYS A 72 21.30 2.74 14.70
N GLN A 73 20.34 3.57 15.04
CA GLN A 73 20.53 4.64 16.02
C GLN A 73 20.20 4.18 17.45
N ASN A 74 19.14 3.37 17.56
CA ASN A 74 18.66 2.68 18.75
C ASN A 74 17.72 1.54 18.31
N ASP A 75 17.08 0.85 19.24
CA ASP A 75 16.19 -0.28 18.93
C ASP A 75 14.92 0.11 18.17
N SER A 76 14.56 1.38 18.20
CA SER A 76 13.32 1.88 17.60
C SER A 76 13.55 2.69 16.32
N VAL A 77 14.80 2.96 15.92
CA VAL A 77 15.09 3.83 14.76
C VAL A 77 16.30 3.37 13.98
N TYR A 78 16.08 3.12 12.70
CA TYR A 78 17.10 2.82 11.71
C TYR A 78 17.05 3.85 10.59
N PHE A 79 18.21 4.31 10.14
CA PHE A 79 18.33 5.16 8.97
C PHE A 79 18.87 4.36 7.79
N LEU A 80 18.17 4.46 6.66
CA LEU A 80 18.48 3.76 5.42
C LEU A 80 19.10 4.73 4.42
N LYS A 81 20.08 4.27 3.69
CA LYS A 81 20.69 4.99 2.57
C LYS A 81 20.73 4.10 1.33
N ASP A 82 20.30 4.65 0.19
CA ASP A 82 20.25 3.97 -1.11
C ASP A 82 19.59 2.60 -1.00
N GLY A 83 18.29 2.60 -0.68
CA GLY A 83 17.50 1.41 -0.46
C GLY A 83 16.54 1.12 -1.61
N LYS A 84 16.06 -0.11 -1.63
CA LYS A 84 14.96 -0.60 -2.46
C LYS A 84 13.88 -1.15 -1.53
N VAL A 85 12.62 -0.83 -1.80
CA VAL A 85 11.46 -1.41 -1.11
C VAL A 85 10.54 -2.02 -2.16
N THR A 86 10.20 -3.27 -1.99
CA THR A 86 9.30 -4.00 -2.89
C THR A 86 8.42 -4.96 -2.11
N THR A 87 7.25 -5.29 -2.65
CA THR A 87 6.40 -6.39 -2.17
C THR A 87 6.52 -7.63 -3.07
N GLY A 88 7.27 -7.52 -4.18
CA GLY A 88 7.61 -8.63 -5.07
C GLY A 88 8.99 -9.20 -4.77
N GLY A 89 9.28 -10.38 -5.34
CA GLY A 89 10.56 -11.07 -5.20
C GLY A 89 10.74 -11.80 -3.87
N ASN A 90 11.61 -12.79 -3.88
CA ASN A 90 11.95 -13.56 -2.70
C ASN A 90 13.34 -13.12 -2.19
N LEU A 91 13.50 -12.94 -0.88
CA LEU A 91 14.80 -12.65 -0.27
C LEU A 91 15.67 -13.91 -0.08
N GLU A 92 15.13 -15.09 -0.43
CA GLU A 92 15.90 -16.34 -0.42
C GLU A 92 17.00 -16.29 -1.47
N GLY A 93 18.25 -16.19 -1.04
CA GLY A 93 19.44 -16.16 -1.90
C GLY A 93 20.20 -14.84 -1.92
N GLY A 94 19.65 -13.79 -1.36
CA GLY A 94 20.41 -12.57 -1.15
C GLY A 94 20.45 -11.58 -2.30
N GLU A 95 19.82 -11.85 -3.42
CA GLU A 95 19.72 -10.95 -4.56
C GLU A 95 18.25 -10.63 -4.84
N THR A 96 17.92 -9.35 -5.04
CA THR A 96 16.61 -8.90 -5.52
C THR A 96 16.58 -8.95 -7.04
N GLU A 97 17.30 -9.88 -7.65
CA GLU A 97 17.36 -10.00 -9.10
C GLU A 97 16.00 -10.32 -9.73
N ASP A 98 15.04 -10.79 -8.92
CA ASP A 98 13.71 -11.19 -9.40
C ASP A 98 12.57 -10.24 -8.99
N ALA A 99 12.86 -9.04 -8.50
CA ALA A 99 11.79 -8.10 -8.22
C ALA A 99 11.42 -7.33 -9.49
N ASP A 100 10.26 -7.64 -10.08
CA ASP A 100 9.72 -6.96 -11.26
C ASP A 100 9.62 -5.45 -11.07
N TYR A 101 9.48 -4.99 -9.83
CA TYR A 101 9.40 -3.58 -9.48
C TYR A 101 9.89 -3.30 -8.06
N TYR A 102 10.38 -2.07 -7.85
CA TYR A 102 10.73 -1.58 -6.53
C TYR A 102 10.68 -0.06 -6.45
N PHE A 103 10.48 0.45 -5.25
CA PHE A 103 10.67 1.86 -4.93
C PHE A 103 12.12 2.09 -4.50
N ARG A 104 12.83 2.90 -5.27
CA ARG A 104 14.19 3.32 -4.90
C ARG A 104 14.14 4.49 -3.92
N ILE A 105 14.76 4.31 -2.77
CA ILE A 105 14.81 5.26 -1.66
C ILE A 105 16.24 5.79 -1.54
N ARG A 106 16.44 7.09 -1.65
CA ARG A 106 17.77 7.69 -1.41
C ARG A 106 18.10 7.76 0.07
N LYS A 107 17.14 8.16 0.88
CA LYS A 107 17.24 8.23 2.35
C LYS A 107 15.91 7.83 2.96
N GLY A 108 15.95 7.01 4.00
CA GLY A 108 14.77 6.60 4.72
C GLY A 108 15.02 6.47 6.21
N LYS A 109 13.94 6.48 6.97
CA LYS A 109 13.89 6.16 8.39
C LYS A 109 12.93 5.00 8.58
N LEU A 110 13.45 3.89 9.06
CA LEU A 110 12.66 2.71 9.42
C LEU A 110 12.43 2.73 10.93
N VAL A 111 11.19 2.56 11.32
CA VAL A 111 10.77 2.30 12.70
C VAL A 111 10.25 0.86 12.71
N PRO A 112 10.98 -0.12 13.27
CA PRO A 112 10.59 -1.52 13.27
C PRO A 112 9.20 -1.74 13.85
N GLY A 113 8.40 -2.60 13.20
CA GLY A 113 7.01 -2.85 13.60
C GLY A 113 6.05 -1.68 13.37
N GLY A 114 6.47 -0.58 12.74
CA GLY A 114 5.65 0.60 12.56
C GLY A 114 5.64 1.13 11.13
N LYS A 115 6.74 1.70 10.66
CA LYS A 115 6.71 2.48 9.42
C LYS A 115 8.07 2.73 8.79
N ILE A 116 8.05 2.94 7.48
CA ILE A 116 9.20 3.46 6.72
C ILE A 116 8.82 4.86 6.21
N ILE A 117 9.56 5.86 6.62
CA ILE A 117 9.43 7.23 6.14
C ILE A 117 10.60 7.50 5.20
N THR A 118 10.32 7.90 3.98
CA THR A 118 11.36 8.14 2.98
C THR A 118 11.37 9.59 2.53
N GLY A 119 12.53 10.03 2.07
CA GLY A 119 12.62 11.21 1.23
C GLY A 119 12.16 10.91 -0.20
N PHE A 120 12.73 11.61 -1.17
CA PHE A 120 12.38 11.41 -2.57
C PHE A 120 12.57 9.95 -3.00
N THR A 121 11.52 9.39 -3.60
CA THR A 121 11.39 7.98 -3.92
C THR A 121 10.85 7.82 -5.33
N ASN A 122 11.50 7.02 -6.16
CA ASN A 122 11.07 6.73 -7.53
C ASN A 122 10.67 5.25 -7.66
N LEU A 123 9.63 4.99 -8.45
CA LEU A 123 9.27 3.65 -8.87
C LEU A 123 10.15 3.20 -10.04
N TYR A 124 10.71 2.00 -9.93
CA TYR A 124 11.46 1.28 -10.96
C TYR A 124 10.71 0.01 -11.33
N ILE A 125 10.71 -0.33 -12.61
CA ILE A 125 10.16 -1.58 -13.16
C ILE A 125 11.24 -2.19 -14.05
N ALA A 126 11.56 -3.46 -13.81
CA ALA A 126 12.64 -4.14 -14.49
C ALA A 126 13.92 -3.27 -14.57
N ASP A 127 14.30 -2.66 -13.44
CA ASP A 127 15.41 -1.72 -13.28
C ASP A 127 15.36 -0.43 -14.12
N VAL A 128 14.24 -0.19 -14.82
CA VAL A 128 14.03 1.06 -15.58
C VAL A 128 13.27 2.07 -14.72
N PRO A 129 13.79 3.31 -14.56
CA PRO A 129 13.10 4.34 -13.80
C PRO A 129 11.83 4.78 -14.53
N THR A 130 10.72 4.81 -13.81
CA THR A 130 9.47 5.37 -14.31
C THR A 130 9.38 6.87 -13.98
N PRO A 131 8.49 7.64 -14.65
CA PRO A 131 8.23 9.03 -14.29
C PRO A 131 7.48 9.18 -12.96
N ILE A 132 7.14 8.08 -12.28
CA ILE A 132 6.44 8.10 -11.01
C ILE A 132 7.45 8.35 -9.89
N GLY A 133 7.46 9.57 -9.38
CA GLY A 133 8.30 9.99 -8.25
C GLY A 133 7.45 10.60 -7.14
N LEU A 134 7.75 10.24 -5.91
CA LEU A 134 7.14 10.79 -4.71
C LEU A 134 8.16 11.68 -3.99
N PRO A 135 7.86 12.93 -3.66
CA PRO A 135 8.79 13.80 -2.92
C PRO A 135 9.09 13.25 -1.53
N PHE A 136 8.15 12.53 -0.95
CA PHE A 136 8.30 11.70 0.24
C PHE A 136 7.30 10.56 0.15
N ALA A 137 7.59 9.43 0.78
CA ALA A 137 6.67 8.32 0.90
C ALA A 137 6.63 7.81 2.34
N TYR A 138 5.46 7.30 2.70
CA TYR A 138 5.18 6.65 3.97
C TYR A 138 4.66 5.25 3.69
N PHE A 139 5.43 4.24 4.08
CA PHE A 139 5.06 2.84 3.96
C PHE A 139 4.75 2.31 5.35
N PRO A 140 3.47 2.04 5.68
CA PRO A 140 3.11 1.43 6.95
C PRO A 140 3.62 -0.02 6.98
N SER A 141 4.26 -0.42 8.06
CA SER A 141 4.72 -1.79 8.23
C SER A 141 3.67 -2.71 8.87
N GLN A 142 2.57 -2.17 9.33
CA GLN A 142 1.39 -2.90 9.77
C GLN A 142 0.14 -2.19 9.26
N GLU A 143 -0.89 -2.95 8.90
CA GLU A 143 -2.23 -2.40 8.67
C GLU A 143 -2.87 -1.97 10.01
N THR A 144 -2.29 -0.99 10.66
CA THR A 144 -2.97 -0.33 11.77
C THR A 144 -3.92 0.69 11.18
N LYS A 145 -5.21 0.54 11.41
CA LYS A 145 -6.26 1.48 11.00
C LYS A 145 -6.05 2.91 11.52
N GLU A 146 -5.04 3.14 12.31
CA GLU A 146 -4.76 4.43 12.96
C GLU A 146 -3.74 5.29 12.22
N GLU A 147 -2.98 4.71 11.29
CA GLU A 147 -1.95 5.45 10.54
C GLU A 147 -2.26 5.46 9.04
N GLY A 148 -2.30 6.65 8.44
CA GLY A 148 -2.40 6.81 7.00
C GLY A 148 -1.15 6.34 6.29
N GLY A 149 -1.26 5.95 5.02
CA GLY A 149 -0.09 5.49 4.29
C GLY A 149 -0.32 5.28 2.80
N PHE A 150 0.79 5.14 2.09
CA PHE A 150 0.81 4.83 0.67
C PHE A 150 0.50 3.34 0.45
N ILE A 151 -0.43 3.07 -0.45
CA ILE A 151 -0.80 1.72 -0.88
C ILE A 151 -0.05 1.43 -2.17
N ILE A 152 0.78 0.38 -2.14
CA ILE A 152 1.59 -0.02 -3.28
C ILE A 152 0.67 -0.62 -4.35
N PRO A 153 0.76 -0.18 -5.62
CA PRO A 153 -0.04 -0.73 -6.69
C PRO A 153 0.34 -2.18 -7.00
N ASN A 154 -0.65 -2.96 -7.41
CA ASN A 154 -0.42 -4.26 -8.04
C ASN A 154 -0.04 -4.05 -9.50
N ILE A 155 0.95 -4.80 -9.97
CA ILE A 155 1.33 -4.81 -11.38
C ILE A 155 0.71 -6.04 -12.03
N ASN A 156 -0.07 -5.80 -13.08
CA ASN A 156 -0.74 -6.85 -13.84
C ASN A 156 -0.54 -6.62 -15.34
N GLU A 157 -0.68 -7.67 -16.12
CA GLU A 157 -0.68 -7.64 -17.56
C GLU A 157 -2.04 -8.07 -18.11
N SER A 158 -2.51 -7.40 -19.13
CA SER A 158 -3.76 -7.69 -19.81
C SER A 158 -3.57 -7.63 -21.32
N ASN A 159 -4.06 -8.64 -22.04
CA ASN A 159 -4.02 -8.66 -23.50
C ASN A 159 -4.73 -7.49 -24.16
N LYS A 160 -5.73 -6.88 -23.50
CA LYS A 160 -6.49 -5.74 -24.04
C LYS A 160 -5.86 -4.39 -23.75
N ARG A 161 -5.19 -4.21 -22.58
CA ARG A 161 -4.76 -2.90 -22.08
C ARG A 161 -3.26 -2.82 -21.77
N GLY A 162 -2.53 -3.91 -22.01
CA GLY A 162 -1.10 -4.01 -21.71
C GLY A 162 -0.83 -4.09 -20.21
N TYR A 163 0.33 -3.62 -19.80
CA TYR A 163 0.70 -3.55 -18.39
C TYR A 163 -0.13 -2.53 -17.64
N SER A 164 -0.41 -2.82 -16.38
CA SER A 164 -1.20 -1.94 -15.53
C SER A 164 -0.66 -1.85 -14.12
N PHE A 165 -0.83 -0.67 -13.55
CA PHE A 165 -0.69 -0.40 -12.12
C PHE A 165 -2.09 -0.25 -11.56
N GLN A 166 -2.48 -1.13 -10.66
CA GLN A 166 -3.84 -1.17 -10.14
C GLN A 166 -3.85 -1.04 -8.62
N ASN A 167 -4.87 -0.33 -8.11
CA ASN A 167 -5.09 -0.15 -6.68
C ASN A 167 -3.93 0.52 -5.93
N GLY A 168 -3.10 1.30 -6.61
CA GLY A 168 -2.11 2.16 -5.97
C GLY A 168 -2.76 3.41 -5.42
N GLY A 169 -2.34 3.88 -4.24
CA GLY A 169 -2.97 5.07 -3.70
C GLY A 169 -2.57 5.43 -2.29
N TYR A 170 -3.53 5.98 -1.56
CA TYR A 170 -3.28 6.48 -0.21
C TYR A 170 -4.47 6.21 0.71
N TYR A 171 -4.18 5.73 1.91
CA TYR A 171 -5.13 5.61 3.01
C TYR A 171 -4.99 6.78 3.97
N LEU A 172 -6.11 7.44 4.29
CA LEU A 172 -6.20 8.61 5.15
C LEU A 172 -7.15 8.32 6.31
N PRO A 173 -6.68 8.08 7.52
CA PRO A 173 -7.51 8.10 8.72
C PRO A 173 -7.81 9.56 9.09
N ILE A 174 -8.99 10.06 8.70
CA ILE A 174 -9.38 11.45 8.91
C ILE A 174 -9.68 11.70 10.38
N SER A 175 -10.33 10.73 11.03
CA SER A 175 -10.64 10.78 12.47
C SER A 175 -10.94 9.38 13.00
N GLU A 176 -11.14 9.24 14.32
CA GLU A 176 -11.57 7.99 14.95
C GLU A 176 -12.89 7.41 14.38
N TYR A 177 -13.65 8.23 13.64
CA TYR A 177 -14.97 7.86 13.13
C TYR A 177 -15.02 7.76 11.61
N ILE A 178 -14.02 8.27 10.90
CA ILE A 178 -14.03 8.41 9.43
C ILE A 178 -12.65 8.09 8.88
N ASP A 179 -12.60 7.19 7.93
CA ASP A 179 -11.43 6.95 7.08
C ASP A 179 -11.76 7.23 5.60
N MET A 180 -10.70 7.39 4.80
CA MET A 180 -10.80 7.55 3.37
C MET A 180 -9.64 6.85 2.67
N THR A 181 -9.94 6.15 1.60
CA THR A 181 -8.95 5.53 0.72
C THR A 181 -9.11 6.08 -0.68
N ILE A 182 -8.02 6.54 -1.28
CA ILE A 182 -7.97 7.00 -2.66
C ILE A 182 -7.05 6.05 -3.41
N LEU A 183 -7.60 5.33 -4.41
CA LEU A 183 -6.87 4.40 -5.24
C LEU A 183 -6.90 4.86 -6.71
N GLY A 184 -5.82 4.63 -7.41
CA GLY A 184 -5.68 4.89 -8.83
C GLY A 184 -5.31 3.62 -9.59
N ASP A 185 -5.79 3.51 -10.82
CA ASP A 185 -5.39 2.51 -11.79
C ASP A 185 -4.87 3.22 -13.03
N TYR A 186 -3.81 2.71 -13.61
CA TYR A 186 -3.25 3.20 -14.85
C TYR A 186 -2.83 2.03 -15.75
N TYR A 187 -3.11 2.14 -17.04
CA TYR A 187 -2.82 1.13 -18.05
C TYR A 187 -1.95 1.72 -19.16
N THR A 188 -1.06 0.93 -19.74
CA THR A 188 -0.13 1.41 -20.78
C THR A 188 -0.81 1.86 -22.07
N ASN A 189 -2.04 1.41 -22.35
CA ASN A 189 -2.85 1.92 -23.46
C ASN A 189 -3.47 3.30 -23.21
N GLY A 190 -3.22 3.92 -22.04
CA GLY A 190 -3.76 5.21 -21.66
C GLY A 190 -5.10 5.18 -20.94
N SER A 191 -5.65 4.00 -20.65
CA SER A 191 -6.80 3.86 -19.74
C SER A 191 -6.40 4.19 -18.32
N TYR A 192 -7.30 4.77 -17.53
CA TYR A 192 -7.08 5.04 -16.12
C TYR A 192 -8.38 4.98 -15.33
N GLY A 193 -8.26 4.76 -14.03
CA GLY A 193 -9.35 4.75 -13.09
C GLY A 193 -8.98 5.40 -11.76
N ILE A 194 -9.99 5.93 -11.07
CA ILE A 194 -9.87 6.46 -9.71
C ILE A 194 -11.00 5.88 -8.88
N ASN A 195 -10.66 5.41 -7.69
CA ASN A 195 -11.61 4.91 -6.71
C ASN A 195 -11.41 5.63 -5.38
N ILE A 196 -12.42 6.32 -4.92
CA ILE A 196 -12.44 6.99 -3.61
C ILE A 196 -13.46 6.27 -2.75
N SER A 197 -13.02 5.71 -1.63
CA SER A 197 -13.90 5.07 -0.66
C SER A 197 -13.70 5.68 0.72
N SER A 198 -14.78 5.77 1.47
CA SER A 198 -14.77 6.28 2.85
C SER A 198 -15.74 5.44 3.69
N GLN A 199 -15.30 5.05 4.85
CA GLN A 199 -16.14 4.43 5.87
C GLN A 199 -16.27 5.39 7.04
N TYR A 200 -17.48 5.48 7.58
CA TYR A 200 -17.71 6.28 8.77
C TYR A 200 -18.63 5.54 9.74
N LYS A 201 -18.26 5.56 11.01
CA LYS A 201 -19.00 4.88 12.07
C LYS A 201 -18.82 5.59 13.40
N LYS A 202 -19.94 5.94 14.02
CA LYS A 202 -19.96 6.39 15.42
C LYS A 202 -20.88 5.47 16.20
N LEU A 203 -20.31 4.74 17.18
CA LEU A 203 -21.06 3.77 17.98
C LEU A 203 -22.32 4.40 18.57
N TYR A 204 -23.41 3.65 18.50
CA TYR A 204 -24.73 4.06 18.96
C TYR A 204 -25.32 5.33 18.31
N LYS A 205 -24.74 5.81 17.20
CA LYS A 205 -25.24 6.99 16.48
C LYS A 205 -25.54 6.70 15.02
N TYR A 206 -24.52 6.36 14.23
CA TYR A 206 -24.68 6.10 12.80
C TYR A 206 -23.51 5.30 12.25
N SER A 207 -23.75 4.69 11.12
CA SER A 207 -22.71 4.08 10.27
C SER A 207 -23.05 4.25 8.81
N GLY A 208 -22.04 4.21 7.97
CA GLY A 208 -22.21 4.25 6.53
C GLY A 208 -20.91 4.08 5.78
N ASN A 209 -21.05 3.96 4.49
CA ASN A 209 -19.93 3.98 3.55
C ASN A 209 -20.27 4.82 2.33
N PHE A 210 -19.25 5.36 1.74
CA PHE A 210 -19.32 6.14 0.51
C PHE A 210 -18.25 5.65 -0.44
N ASN A 211 -18.58 5.48 -1.73
CA ASN A 211 -17.63 5.06 -2.75
C ASN A 211 -17.94 5.79 -4.05
N ILE A 212 -16.91 6.34 -4.67
CA ILE A 212 -16.93 6.90 -6.02
C ILE A 212 -15.92 6.13 -6.86
N ARG A 213 -16.36 5.60 -7.98
CA ARG A 213 -15.50 5.03 -9.01
C ARG A 213 -15.67 5.84 -10.30
N TYR A 214 -14.56 6.21 -10.90
CA TYR A 214 -14.48 6.85 -12.21
C TYR A 214 -13.45 6.11 -13.06
N GLU A 215 -13.79 5.78 -14.29
CA GLU A 215 -12.89 5.11 -15.22
C GLU A 215 -12.99 5.75 -16.60
N ASN A 216 -11.85 5.91 -17.25
CA ASN A 216 -11.72 6.26 -18.65
C ASN A 216 -11.00 5.11 -19.34
N LEU A 217 -11.74 4.34 -20.11
CA LEU A 217 -11.27 3.10 -20.71
C LEU A 217 -11.07 3.30 -22.21
N ILE A 218 -9.97 2.79 -22.71
CA ILE A 218 -9.61 2.77 -24.12
C ILE A 218 -9.47 1.31 -24.53
N ASP A 219 -10.17 0.91 -25.57
CA ASP A 219 -10.04 -0.40 -26.21
C ASP A 219 -9.61 -0.20 -27.67
N GLY A 220 -8.75 -1.07 -28.17
CA GLY A 220 -8.19 -1.00 -29.53
C GLY A 220 -7.11 0.06 -29.71
N GLU A 221 -6.50 0.09 -30.88
CA GLU A 221 -5.48 1.07 -31.25
C GLU A 221 -6.10 2.28 -31.96
N ARG A 222 -5.60 3.47 -31.63
CA ARG A 222 -6.08 4.72 -32.22
C ARG A 222 -5.86 4.73 -33.74
N GLY A 223 -6.96 4.88 -34.48
CA GLY A 223 -6.96 4.88 -35.96
C GLY A 223 -7.45 3.57 -36.58
N LEU A 224 -7.68 2.54 -35.76
CA LEU A 224 -8.32 1.30 -36.23
C LEU A 224 -9.83 1.32 -35.95
N PRO A 225 -10.63 0.53 -36.72
CA PRO A 225 -12.09 0.47 -36.56
C PRO A 225 -12.54 -0.01 -35.15
N GLU A 226 -11.69 -0.75 -34.47
CA GLU A 226 -11.96 -1.31 -33.15
C GLU A 226 -11.68 -0.32 -32.01
N TYR A 227 -11.15 0.89 -32.32
CA TYR A 227 -10.88 1.89 -31.32
C TYR A 227 -12.18 2.40 -30.70
N SER A 228 -12.27 2.27 -29.38
CA SER A 228 -13.36 2.85 -28.61
C SER A 228 -12.82 3.51 -27.34
N LYS A 229 -13.53 4.54 -26.89
CA LYS A 229 -13.24 5.22 -25.64
C LYS A 229 -14.53 5.36 -24.86
N SER A 230 -14.56 4.81 -23.65
CA SER A 230 -15.70 4.94 -22.76
C SER A 230 -15.31 5.63 -21.46
N THR A 231 -16.25 6.40 -20.94
CA THR A 231 -16.13 7.06 -19.64
C THR A 231 -17.27 6.58 -18.77
N ILE A 232 -16.94 5.89 -17.72
CA ILE A 232 -17.92 5.31 -16.79
C ILE A 232 -17.66 5.76 -15.36
N TYR A 233 -18.73 5.88 -14.61
CA TYR A 233 -18.67 6.24 -13.21
C TYR A 233 -19.76 5.54 -12.40
N ASN A 234 -19.52 5.40 -11.12
CA ASN A 234 -20.49 4.89 -10.16
C ASN A 234 -20.31 5.56 -8.80
N ILE A 235 -21.40 5.93 -8.17
CA ILE A 235 -21.45 6.50 -6.83
C ILE A 235 -22.34 5.60 -5.98
N ARG A 236 -21.79 5.10 -4.89
CA ARG A 236 -22.52 4.31 -3.89
C ARG A 236 -22.44 5.00 -2.55
N TRP A 237 -23.58 5.09 -1.90
CA TRP A 237 -23.64 5.59 -0.55
C TRP A 237 -24.64 4.78 0.26
N THR A 238 -24.20 4.28 1.40
CA THR A 238 -25.08 3.66 2.37
C THR A 238 -24.99 4.42 3.68
N HIS A 239 -26.11 4.62 4.33
CA HIS A 239 -26.20 5.25 5.64
C HIS A 239 -27.26 4.57 6.48
N SER A 240 -26.94 4.35 7.75
CA SER A 240 -27.88 3.84 8.74
C SER A 240 -27.71 4.58 10.05
N LYS A 241 -28.79 5.15 10.53
CA LYS A 241 -28.88 5.73 11.87
C LYS A 241 -29.19 4.63 12.88
N ASP A 242 -28.41 4.56 13.95
CA ASP A 242 -28.66 3.59 15.04
C ASP A 242 -29.93 4.01 15.83
N SER A 243 -30.80 3.05 16.08
CA SER A 243 -32.03 3.24 16.85
C SER A 243 -31.76 3.72 18.28
N LYS A 244 -30.61 3.36 18.85
CA LYS A 244 -30.16 3.82 20.18
C LYS A 244 -29.88 5.33 20.23
N SER A 245 -29.55 5.96 19.08
CA SER A 245 -29.31 7.41 19.02
C SER A 245 -30.58 8.25 19.20
N SER A 246 -31.71 7.71 18.77
CA SER A 246 -33.03 8.35 18.92
C SER A 246 -34.14 7.31 18.64
N PRO A 247 -34.87 6.89 19.67
CA PRO A 247 -35.92 5.90 19.49
C PRO A 247 -37.10 6.42 18.63
N TYR A 248 -37.20 7.73 18.47
CA TYR A 248 -38.31 8.38 17.76
C TYR A 248 -37.97 8.76 16.32
N SER A 249 -36.77 8.45 15.82
CA SER A 249 -36.43 8.74 14.42
C SER A 249 -35.48 7.71 13.84
N SER A 250 -35.78 7.30 12.62
CA SER A 250 -34.87 6.45 11.83
C SER A 250 -34.51 7.14 10.52
N LEU A 251 -33.28 6.91 10.07
CA LEU A 251 -32.78 7.33 8.78
C LEU A 251 -31.98 6.18 8.19
N SER A 252 -32.36 5.72 7.02
CA SER A 252 -31.58 4.78 6.23
C SER A 252 -31.50 5.25 4.78
N ALA A 253 -30.33 5.13 4.17
CA ALA A 253 -30.11 5.44 2.77
C ALA A 253 -29.31 4.32 2.11
N SER A 254 -29.71 3.99 0.88
CA SER A 254 -28.96 3.13 -0.03
C SER A 254 -29.04 3.76 -1.40
N VAL A 255 -27.94 4.40 -1.81
CA VAL A 255 -27.83 5.10 -3.09
C VAL A 255 -26.85 4.35 -3.97
N ASN A 256 -27.28 4.03 -5.20
CA ASN A 256 -26.42 3.48 -6.24
C ASN A 256 -26.76 4.20 -7.54
N PHE A 257 -25.86 5.10 -7.94
CA PHE A 257 -26.04 5.98 -9.09
C PHE A 257 -24.79 5.92 -9.98
N GLY A 258 -24.96 5.88 -11.30
CA GLY A 258 -23.82 5.81 -12.20
C GLY A 258 -24.22 5.75 -13.66
N SER A 259 -23.23 5.56 -14.50
CA SER A 259 -23.44 5.32 -15.93
C SER A 259 -24.13 3.98 -16.17
N SER A 260 -25.00 3.91 -17.20
CA SER A 260 -25.75 2.69 -17.54
C SER A 260 -24.85 1.49 -17.86
N ASP A 261 -23.65 1.74 -18.34
CA ASP A 261 -22.70 0.72 -18.78
C ASP A 261 -21.69 0.31 -17.72
N TYR A 262 -21.77 0.91 -16.51
CA TYR A 262 -20.80 0.67 -15.43
C TYR A 262 -20.60 -0.83 -15.14
N PHE A 263 -21.65 -1.60 -14.98
CA PHE A 263 -21.53 -3.02 -14.63
C PHE A 263 -21.00 -3.89 -15.77
N ARG A 264 -21.11 -3.43 -17.01
CA ARG A 264 -20.64 -4.16 -18.19
C ARG A 264 -19.21 -3.82 -18.58
N GLU A 265 -18.78 -2.58 -18.39
CA GLU A 265 -17.52 -2.07 -18.91
C GLU A 265 -16.44 -1.88 -17.83
N SER A 266 -16.83 -1.67 -16.57
CA SER A 266 -15.87 -1.45 -15.49
C SER A 266 -14.95 -2.65 -15.29
N VAL A 267 -13.64 -2.40 -15.27
CA VAL A 267 -12.62 -3.43 -15.09
C VAL A 267 -12.85 -4.22 -13.81
N ASN A 268 -13.33 -3.57 -12.75
CA ASN A 268 -13.57 -4.19 -11.46
C ASN A 268 -14.87 -5.01 -11.41
N GLN A 269 -15.75 -4.90 -12.39
CA GLN A 269 -17.04 -5.59 -12.42
C GLN A 269 -17.09 -6.79 -13.38
N LEU A 270 -16.13 -6.89 -14.28
CA LEU A 270 -16.12 -7.95 -15.32
C LEU A 270 -16.20 -9.38 -14.76
N ASN A 271 -15.70 -9.59 -13.55
CA ASN A 271 -15.68 -10.91 -12.89
C ASN A 271 -16.68 -11.01 -11.73
N THR A 272 -17.66 -10.12 -11.65
CA THR A 272 -18.67 -10.14 -10.60
C THR A 272 -20.03 -10.60 -11.13
N PRO A 273 -20.91 -11.19 -10.28
CA PRO A 273 -22.27 -11.53 -10.67
C PRO A 273 -23.09 -10.33 -11.16
N ASN A 274 -22.67 -9.11 -10.80
CA ASN A 274 -23.35 -7.87 -11.18
C ASN A 274 -23.17 -7.52 -12.65
N PHE A 275 -22.22 -8.14 -13.34
CA PHE A 275 -22.02 -7.96 -14.79
C PHE A 275 -23.31 -8.22 -15.59
N LEU A 276 -24.12 -9.19 -15.16
CA LEU A 276 -25.40 -9.53 -15.81
C LEU A 276 -26.58 -8.69 -15.32
N ASN A 277 -26.45 -8.00 -14.19
CA ASN A 277 -27.53 -7.26 -13.54
C ASN A 277 -27.19 -5.77 -13.48
N ASN A 278 -27.49 -5.04 -14.56
CA ASN A 278 -27.30 -3.59 -14.60
C ASN A 278 -28.47 -2.89 -13.87
N ASN A 279 -28.48 -2.99 -12.52
CA ASN A 279 -29.51 -2.39 -11.69
C ASN A 279 -28.94 -1.27 -10.83
N LEU A 280 -29.30 -0.05 -11.16
CA LEU A 280 -29.00 1.16 -10.38
C LEU A 280 -30.25 1.56 -9.61
N SER A 281 -30.37 1.12 -8.37
CA SER A 281 -31.50 1.44 -7.51
C SER A 281 -31.07 2.27 -6.29
N SER A 282 -31.88 3.25 -5.94
CA SER A 282 -31.60 4.13 -4.81
C SER A 282 -32.86 4.31 -3.96
N SER A 283 -32.67 4.31 -2.64
CA SER A 283 -33.75 4.58 -1.69
C SER A 283 -33.24 5.37 -0.50
N ILE A 284 -34.01 6.32 -0.02
CA ILE A 284 -33.76 7.06 1.22
C ILE A 284 -35.03 7.04 2.03
N ASN A 285 -34.96 6.47 3.22
CA ASN A 285 -36.10 6.35 4.12
C ASN A 285 -35.84 7.14 5.40
N TYR A 286 -36.75 8.07 5.71
CA TYR A 286 -36.73 8.80 6.96
C TYR A 286 -38.09 8.65 7.66
N SER A 287 -38.08 8.27 8.91
CA SER A 287 -39.29 8.27 9.74
C SER A 287 -39.06 9.01 11.05
N LYS A 288 -40.09 9.67 11.52
CA LYS A 288 -40.10 10.37 12.82
C LYS A 288 -41.42 10.15 13.52
N THR A 289 -41.35 9.59 14.72
CA THR A 289 -42.50 9.44 15.61
C THR A 289 -42.54 10.61 16.59
N ILE A 290 -43.65 11.29 16.70
CA ILE A 290 -43.84 12.40 17.66
C ILE A 290 -44.57 11.84 18.87
N PRO A 291 -43.95 11.73 20.06
CA PRO A 291 -44.58 11.22 21.24
C PRO A 291 -45.79 12.12 21.64
N GLY A 292 -46.91 11.50 22.01
CA GLY A 292 -48.06 12.23 22.46
C GLY A 292 -49.08 12.71 21.40
N LYS A 293 -48.81 12.48 20.12
CA LYS A 293 -49.81 12.60 19.05
C LYS A 293 -50.20 11.20 18.59
N ALA A 294 -51.47 10.82 18.82
CA ALA A 294 -52.04 9.62 18.21
C ALA A 294 -51.92 9.76 16.70
N GLY A 295 -51.40 8.71 16.03
CA GLY A 295 -51.37 8.70 14.58
C GLY A 295 -52.78 8.88 14.04
N ILE A 296 -52.94 9.87 13.17
CA ILE A 296 -54.11 10.03 12.30
C ILE A 296 -53.82 9.26 11.03
#